data_61df98a8aa2b9b93cfdd205e4b5568c0
#
_entry.id   61df98a8aa2b9b93cfdd205e4b5568c0
#
_cell.length_a   1.000
_cell.length_b   1.000
_cell.length_c   1.000
_cell.angle_alpha   90.00
_cell.angle_beta   90.00
_cell.angle_gamma   90.00
#
_symmetry.space_group_name_H-M   'P 1'
#
loop_
_entity.id
_entity.type
_entity.pdbx_description
1 polymer ?
#
loop_
_entity_poly.entity_id
_entity_poly.type
_entity_poly.pdbx_seq_one_letter_code
_entity_poly.pdbx_strand_id
1 'polypeptide(L)'
;NSKGPEAARFAQFCTQLSNLYNLFKILLAAREKRGAIEFETTETQIISNELGKIMRIEPRIRNDAHRLIEECMLTANVCAADFIEKNKHLSLYRVHGEPSEEKLMTLRQVLRTSGLSLGGGEKPKPRDFAKLMREIKDRPDANMLQSVVLRSMQQAMYQPDNEGHFGLAYPAYSHFTSPIRRYPDLLTHRVIKSILQKKPYVPVLPPKVPLNLTLPRKGKGRENAVNAKKSQSDAKANAGKGTKLAKGANAALPIWGQLGVHCSSNERRADEASRDVEAWLK
;
A
#
# COMPACT_ATOMS: atom_id res chain seq x y z
N ASN A 1 -1.85 29.47 -5.84
CA ASN A 1 -1.70 30.72 -6.60
C ASN A 1 -2.48 31.84 -5.92
N SER A 2 -1.80 32.72 -5.17
CA SER A 2 -2.44 33.84 -4.43
C SER A 2 -3.05 34.93 -5.32
N LYS A 3 -2.96 34.78 -6.63
CA LYS A 3 -3.42 35.76 -7.65
C LYS A 3 -4.46 35.18 -8.63
N GLY A 4 -4.97 33.97 -8.39
CA GLY A 4 -6.01 33.37 -9.24
C GLY A 4 -7.41 33.94 -8.97
N PRO A 5 -8.40 33.72 -9.85
CA PRO A 5 -9.76 34.24 -9.70
C PRO A 5 -10.45 33.77 -8.41
N GLU A 6 -10.07 32.62 -7.87
CA GLU A 6 -10.60 32.08 -6.61
C GLU A 6 -9.87 32.59 -5.36
N ALA A 7 -8.79 33.38 -5.52
CA ALA A 7 -7.95 33.81 -4.39
C ALA A 7 -8.74 34.61 -3.35
N ALA A 8 -9.65 35.46 -3.79
CA ALA A 8 -10.49 36.26 -2.91
C ALA A 8 -11.44 35.39 -2.05
N ARG A 9 -12.02 34.34 -2.66
CA ARG A 9 -12.92 33.39 -2.00
C ARG A 9 -12.24 32.64 -0.85
N PHE A 10 -10.98 32.31 -1.01
CA PHE A 10 -10.20 31.52 -0.05
C PHE A 10 -9.21 32.34 0.77
N ALA A 11 -9.29 33.69 0.69
CA ALA A 11 -8.34 34.60 1.36
C ALA A 11 -8.20 34.33 2.87
N GLN A 12 -9.30 34.02 3.56
CA GLN A 12 -9.32 33.70 4.99
C GLN A 12 -8.51 32.42 5.35
N PHE A 13 -8.26 31.53 4.40
CA PHE A 13 -7.51 30.28 4.61
C PHE A 13 -6.07 30.33 4.08
N CYS A 14 -5.64 31.47 3.51
CA CYS A 14 -4.33 31.55 2.86
C CYS A 14 -3.16 31.19 3.80
N THR A 15 -3.22 31.63 5.05
CA THR A 15 -2.18 31.32 6.04
C THR A 15 -2.12 29.83 6.34
N GLN A 16 -3.27 29.19 6.57
CA GLN A 16 -3.36 27.74 6.85
C GLN A 16 -2.91 26.92 5.64
N LEU A 17 -3.33 27.29 4.43
CA LEU A 17 -2.91 26.63 3.19
C LEU A 17 -1.41 26.78 2.94
N SER A 18 -0.84 27.95 3.22
CA SER A 18 0.61 28.17 3.12
C SER A 18 1.39 27.32 4.13
N ASN A 19 0.90 27.21 5.36
CA ASN A 19 1.50 26.36 6.38
C ASN A 19 1.45 24.88 5.98
N LEU A 20 0.32 24.41 5.45
CA LEU A 20 0.18 23.05 4.92
C LEU A 20 1.13 22.80 3.75
N TYR A 21 1.28 23.74 2.85
CA TYR A 21 2.20 23.62 1.73
C TYR A 21 3.67 23.58 2.18
N ASN A 22 4.04 24.37 3.20
CA ASN A 22 5.37 24.31 3.79
C ASN A 22 5.60 22.95 4.50
N LEU A 23 4.62 22.44 5.23
CA LEU A 23 4.68 21.09 5.81
C LEU A 23 4.87 20.03 4.72
N PHE A 24 4.13 20.11 3.61
CA PHE A 24 4.29 19.21 2.48
C PHE A 24 5.72 19.18 1.94
N LYS A 25 6.36 20.33 1.77
CA LYS A 25 7.76 20.40 1.32
C LYS A 25 8.72 19.68 2.27
N ILE A 26 8.51 19.84 3.58
CA ILE A 26 9.32 19.18 4.60
C ILE A 26 9.13 17.65 4.53
N LEU A 27 7.88 17.20 4.43
CA LEU A 27 7.55 15.78 4.34
C LEU A 27 8.10 15.15 3.06
N LEU A 28 8.01 15.86 1.94
CA LEU A 28 8.57 15.42 0.66
C LEU A 28 10.10 15.26 0.74
N ALA A 29 10.80 16.25 1.29
CA ALA A 29 12.25 16.15 1.50
C ALA A 29 12.61 14.97 2.44
N ALA A 30 11.82 14.74 3.48
CA ALA A 30 12.00 13.59 4.37
C ALA A 30 11.76 12.25 3.64
N ARG A 31 10.78 12.18 2.73
CA ARG A 31 10.51 11.02 1.86
C ARG A 31 11.71 10.70 0.96
N GLU A 32 12.26 11.70 0.30
CA GLU A 32 13.45 11.56 -0.56
C GLU A 32 14.67 11.10 0.26
N LYS A 33 14.91 11.73 1.42
CA LYS A 33 16.02 11.35 2.33
C LYS A 33 15.88 9.91 2.83
N ARG A 34 14.67 9.45 3.09
CA ARG A 34 14.38 8.07 3.49
C ARG A 34 14.61 7.08 2.35
N GLY A 35 14.48 7.52 1.10
CA GLY A 35 14.64 6.70 -0.08
C GLY A 35 13.40 5.87 -0.40
N ALA A 36 12.20 6.42 -0.18
CA ALA A 36 10.97 5.81 -0.62
C ALA A 36 10.93 5.69 -2.15
N ILE A 37 10.44 4.56 -2.65
CA ILE A 37 10.33 4.31 -4.09
C ILE A 37 9.11 5.08 -4.60
N GLU A 38 9.28 5.86 -5.66
CA GLU A 38 8.19 6.58 -6.31
C GLU A 38 7.96 6.03 -7.71
N PHE A 39 6.73 5.64 -7.99
CA PHE A 39 6.27 5.23 -9.31
C PHE A 39 5.39 6.35 -9.89
N GLU A 40 5.73 6.81 -11.08
CA GLU A 40 4.88 7.75 -11.82
C GLU A 40 3.88 6.95 -12.66
N THR A 41 2.75 6.58 -12.04
CA THR A 41 1.66 5.93 -12.76
C THR A 41 0.65 6.95 -13.25
N THR A 42 0.28 6.87 -14.52
CA THR A 42 -0.81 7.67 -15.08
C THR A 42 -2.14 6.96 -14.77
N GLU A 43 -2.89 7.49 -13.81
CA GLU A 43 -4.26 7.05 -13.59
C GLU A 43 -5.14 7.60 -14.72
N THR A 44 -6.11 6.82 -15.17
CA THR A 44 -7.10 7.28 -16.15
C THR A 44 -8.43 7.59 -15.46
N GLN A 45 -9.09 8.66 -15.88
CA GLN A 45 -10.43 9.02 -15.46
C GLN A 45 -11.41 8.81 -16.60
N ILE A 46 -12.45 8.02 -16.33
CA ILE A 46 -13.55 7.81 -17.27
C ILE A 46 -14.59 8.89 -17.03
N ILE A 47 -14.90 9.69 -18.07
CA ILE A 47 -15.90 10.74 -18.01
C ILE A 47 -17.15 10.23 -18.74
N SER A 48 -18.25 10.13 -18.01
CA SER A 48 -19.55 9.68 -18.52
C SER A 48 -20.52 10.86 -18.60
N ASN A 49 -21.50 10.76 -19.51
CA ASN A 49 -22.65 11.67 -19.54
C ASN A 49 -23.70 11.28 -18.45
N GLU A 50 -24.78 12.06 -18.38
CA GLU A 50 -25.88 11.82 -17.41
C GLU A 50 -26.58 10.45 -17.59
N LEU A 51 -26.47 9.85 -18.76
CA LEU A 51 -27.00 8.51 -19.06
C LEU A 51 -26.00 7.38 -18.75
N GLY A 52 -24.83 7.71 -18.17
CA GLY A 52 -23.78 6.73 -17.85
C GLY A 52 -22.94 6.28 -19.05
N LYS A 53 -23.15 6.86 -20.25
CA LYS A 53 -22.37 6.53 -21.44
C LYS A 53 -21.00 7.23 -21.41
N ILE A 54 -19.95 6.48 -21.68
CA ILE A 54 -18.57 7.01 -21.70
C ILE A 54 -18.45 8.03 -22.82
N MET A 55 -18.01 9.23 -22.46
CA MET A 55 -17.74 10.33 -23.38
C MET A 55 -16.26 10.38 -23.76
N ARG A 56 -15.38 10.19 -22.79
CA ARG A 56 -13.93 10.23 -22.98
C ARG A 56 -13.19 9.59 -21.82
N ILE A 57 -11.95 9.16 -22.07
CA ILE A 57 -11.01 8.67 -21.09
C ILE A 57 -9.82 9.64 -21.09
N GLU A 58 -9.55 10.27 -19.96
CA GLU A 58 -8.49 11.27 -19.81
C GLU A 58 -7.47 10.85 -18.75
N PRO A 59 -6.18 11.20 -18.91
CA PRO A 59 -5.22 11.04 -17.83
C PRO A 59 -5.56 11.98 -16.66
N ARG A 60 -5.56 11.44 -15.45
CA ARG A 60 -5.73 12.24 -14.24
C ARG A 60 -4.42 12.93 -13.90
N ILE A 61 -4.43 14.27 -13.92
CA ILE A 61 -3.26 15.07 -13.58
C ILE A 61 -3.11 15.12 -12.06
N ARG A 62 -2.04 14.51 -11.54
CA ARG A 62 -1.65 14.59 -10.13
C ARG A 62 -0.92 15.90 -9.87
N ASN A 63 -1.47 16.74 -9.00
CA ASN A 63 -0.90 18.04 -8.61
C ASN A 63 -0.41 18.04 -7.16
N ASP A 64 0.19 19.15 -6.72
CA ASP A 64 0.74 19.28 -5.37
C ASP A 64 -0.31 19.16 -4.26
N ALA A 65 -1.57 19.52 -4.51
CA ALA A 65 -2.64 19.33 -3.52
C ALA A 65 -2.91 17.84 -3.25
N HIS A 66 -2.90 17.00 -4.30
CA HIS A 66 -3.01 15.55 -4.13
C HIS A 66 -1.81 14.99 -3.36
N ARG A 67 -0.60 15.42 -3.71
CA ARG A 67 0.64 14.99 -3.06
C ARG A 67 0.70 15.42 -1.59
N LEU A 68 0.22 16.62 -1.27
CA LEU A 68 0.12 17.13 0.10
C LEU A 68 -0.76 16.21 0.96
N ILE A 69 -1.96 15.89 0.47
CA ILE A 69 -2.88 15.00 1.19
C ILE A 69 -2.26 13.60 1.35
N GLU A 70 -1.61 13.09 0.30
CA GLU A 70 -0.92 11.79 0.36
C GLU A 70 0.16 11.77 1.45
N GLU A 71 1.04 12.77 1.52
CA GLU A 71 2.08 12.85 2.56
C GLU A 71 1.48 12.97 3.97
N CYS A 72 0.41 13.74 4.15
CA CYS A 72 -0.31 13.82 5.41
C CYS A 72 -0.91 12.46 5.81
N MET A 73 -1.52 11.74 4.85
CA MET A 73 -2.07 10.39 5.08
C MET A 73 -0.98 9.38 5.45
N LEU A 74 0.16 9.40 4.75
CA LEU A 74 1.30 8.53 5.05
C LEU A 74 1.83 8.81 6.46
N THR A 75 1.98 10.07 6.83
CA THR A 75 2.44 10.47 8.16
C THR A 75 1.48 10.01 9.25
N ALA A 76 0.18 10.20 9.07
CA ALA A 76 -0.84 9.74 10.02
C ALA A 76 -0.81 8.22 10.19
N ASN A 77 -0.67 7.46 9.09
CA ASN A 77 -0.55 6.01 9.10
C ASN A 77 0.68 5.52 9.88
N VAL A 78 1.82 6.18 9.70
CA VAL A 78 3.07 5.88 10.42
C VAL A 78 2.93 6.21 11.90
N CYS A 79 2.37 7.39 12.24
CA CYS A 79 2.14 7.77 13.64
C CYS A 79 1.21 6.78 14.36
N ALA A 80 0.17 6.30 13.67
CA ALA A 80 -0.72 5.29 14.24
C ALA A 80 0.01 3.95 14.49
N ALA A 81 0.85 3.51 13.53
CA ALA A 81 1.66 2.30 13.69
C ALA A 81 2.64 2.42 14.85
N ASP A 82 3.38 3.52 14.95
CA ASP A 82 4.34 3.81 16.02
C ASP A 82 3.66 3.89 17.39
N PHE A 83 2.48 4.52 17.47
CA PHE A 83 1.71 4.59 18.71
C PHE A 83 1.31 3.19 19.22
N ILE A 84 0.83 2.32 18.34
CA ILE A 84 0.42 0.95 18.69
C ILE A 84 1.64 0.12 19.10
N GLU A 85 2.74 0.21 18.37
CA GLU A 85 3.99 -0.51 18.65
C GLU A 85 4.56 -0.12 20.01
N LYS A 86 4.63 1.19 20.31
CA LYS A 86 5.09 1.70 21.63
C LYS A 86 4.23 1.21 22.79
N ASN A 87 2.94 1.02 22.56
CA ASN A 87 2.02 0.46 23.56
C ASN A 87 1.98 -1.07 23.57
N LYS A 88 2.79 -1.75 22.71
CA LYS A 88 2.89 -3.21 22.64
C LYS A 88 1.54 -3.90 22.45
N HIS A 89 0.63 -3.28 21.72
CA HIS A 89 -0.69 -3.84 21.43
C HIS A 89 -0.67 -4.56 20.08
N LEU A 90 -1.35 -5.71 19.98
CA LEU A 90 -1.53 -6.39 18.69
C LEU A 90 -2.42 -5.56 17.76
N SER A 91 -2.04 -5.50 16.51
CA SER A 91 -2.80 -4.84 15.42
C SER A 91 -2.42 -5.44 14.07
N LEU A 92 -3.01 -4.94 12.99
CA LEU A 92 -2.58 -5.26 11.64
C LEU A 92 -1.64 -4.18 11.12
N TYR A 93 -0.44 -4.60 10.74
CA TYR A 93 0.47 -3.79 9.95
C TYR A 93 0.22 -4.00 8.46
N ARG A 94 0.49 -2.98 7.66
CA ARG A 94 0.56 -3.09 6.21
C ARG A 94 2.01 -3.35 5.83
N VAL A 95 2.34 -4.60 5.64
CA VAL A 95 3.69 -5.05 5.38
C VAL A 95 3.96 -5.15 3.89
N HIS A 96 5.12 -4.70 3.46
CA HIS A 96 5.61 -4.84 2.10
C HIS A 96 7.03 -5.39 2.15
N GLY A 97 7.16 -6.67 1.80
CA GLY A 97 8.43 -7.39 1.86
C GLY A 97 9.43 -6.96 0.79
N GLU A 98 10.68 -7.36 0.98
CA GLU A 98 11.73 -7.21 -0.01
C GLU A 98 11.43 -8.06 -1.26
N PRO A 99 11.87 -7.67 -2.47
CA PRO A 99 11.76 -8.51 -3.65
C PRO A 99 12.46 -9.85 -3.46
N SER A 100 11.89 -10.94 -4.00
CA SER A 100 12.55 -12.24 -3.96
C SER A 100 13.80 -12.26 -4.85
N GLU A 101 14.75 -13.16 -4.55
CA GLU A 101 15.99 -13.31 -5.32
C GLU A 101 15.71 -13.60 -6.80
N GLU A 102 14.75 -14.46 -7.09
CA GLU A 102 14.33 -14.77 -8.46
C GLU A 102 13.85 -13.53 -9.22
N LYS A 103 13.00 -12.72 -8.57
CA LYS A 103 12.51 -11.47 -9.16
C LYS A 103 13.62 -10.44 -9.35
N LEU A 104 14.58 -10.38 -8.41
CA LEU A 104 15.75 -9.51 -8.53
C LEU A 104 16.66 -9.93 -9.68
N MET A 105 16.88 -11.23 -9.87
CA MET A 105 17.67 -11.75 -11.01
C MET A 105 17.02 -11.38 -12.34
N THR A 106 15.70 -11.60 -12.46
CA THR A 106 14.94 -11.23 -13.66
C THR A 106 14.98 -9.72 -13.94
N LEU A 107 14.79 -8.91 -12.89
CA LEU A 107 14.89 -7.45 -13.00
C LEU A 107 16.27 -7.02 -13.50
N ARG A 108 17.34 -7.54 -12.92
CA ARG A 108 18.71 -7.21 -13.31
C ARG A 108 19.03 -7.59 -14.75
N GLN A 109 18.48 -8.72 -15.22
CA GLN A 109 18.65 -9.12 -16.62
C GLN A 109 18.00 -8.11 -17.56
N VAL A 110 16.78 -7.68 -17.30
CA VAL A 110 16.09 -6.66 -18.11
C VAL A 110 16.81 -5.32 -18.04
N LEU A 111 17.25 -4.88 -16.88
CA LEU A 111 17.98 -3.62 -16.73
C LEU A 111 19.29 -3.60 -17.54
N ARG A 112 20.02 -4.71 -17.57
CA ARG A 112 21.27 -4.84 -18.38
C ARG A 112 21.01 -4.64 -19.86
N THR A 113 19.91 -5.18 -20.41
CA THR A 113 19.58 -5.00 -21.83
C THR A 113 19.24 -3.55 -22.17
N SER A 114 18.80 -2.78 -21.15
CA SER A 114 18.50 -1.33 -21.28
C SER A 114 19.68 -0.43 -20.89
N GLY A 115 20.87 -1.00 -20.63
CA GLY A 115 22.05 -0.24 -20.23
C GLY A 115 21.97 0.32 -18.80
N LEU A 116 21.12 -0.25 -17.95
CA LEU A 116 20.94 0.15 -16.55
C LEU A 116 21.43 -0.93 -15.58
N SER A 117 21.66 -0.51 -14.34
CA SER A 117 22.03 -1.44 -13.26
C SER A 117 21.31 -1.07 -11.95
N LEU A 118 20.90 -2.09 -11.20
CA LEU A 118 20.41 -1.91 -9.83
C LEU A 118 21.58 -2.03 -8.86
N GLY A 119 21.82 -0.97 -8.09
CA GLY A 119 22.82 -0.96 -7.02
C GLY A 119 22.42 -1.87 -5.82
N GLY A 120 23.22 -1.82 -4.75
CA GLY A 120 22.93 -2.51 -3.49
C GLY A 120 23.34 -4.00 -3.43
N GLY A 121 24.07 -4.53 -4.42
CA GLY A 121 24.57 -5.91 -4.41
C GLY A 121 23.46 -6.94 -4.33
N GLU A 122 23.63 -8.00 -3.54
CA GLU A 122 22.64 -9.10 -3.44
C GLU A 122 21.33 -8.67 -2.78
N LYS A 123 21.36 -7.72 -1.83
CA LYS A 123 20.21 -7.22 -1.07
C LYS A 123 20.02 -5.71 -1.25
N PRO A 124 19.47 -5.28 -2.40
CA PRO A 124 19.24 -3.87 -2.66
C PRO A 124 18.21 -3.30 -1.69
N LYS A 125 18.50 -2.10 -1.20
CA LYS A 125 17.63 -1.36 -0.28
C LYS A 125 16.65 -0.47 -1.06
N PRO A 126 15.56 0.03 -0.44
CA PRO A 126 14.64 0.97 -1.09
C PRO A 126 15.33 2.15 -1.77
N ARG A 127 16.41 2.68 -1.18
CA ARG A 127 17.22 3.78 -1.76
C ARG A 127 17.85 3.44 -3.11
N ASP A 128 18.24 2.18 -3.32
CA ASP A 128 18.84 1.74 -4.59
C ASP A 128 17.77 1.75 -5.69
N PHE A 129 16.56 1.31 -5.37
CA PHE A 129 15.42 1.41 -6.25
C PHE A 129 14.99 2.85 -6.51
N ALA A 130 14.98 3.70 -5.48
CA ALA A 130 14.67 5.13 -5.64
C ALA A 130 15.70 5.83 -6.54
N LYS A 131 16.98 5.45 -6.47
CA LYS A 131 18.01 5.93 -7.40
C LYS A 131 17.73 5.46 -8.83
N LEU A 132 17.47 4.17 -9.01
CA LEU A 132 17.13 3.59 -10.31
C LEU A 132 15.89 4.28 -10.92
N MET A 133 14.86 4.54 -10.13
CA MET A 133 13.65 5.22 -10.60
C MET A 133 13.92 6.64 -11.12
N ARG A 134 14.85 7.37 -10.50
CA ARG A 134 15.30 8.69 -10.98
C ARG A 134 16.07 8.59 -12.30
N GLU A 135 16.89 7.55 -12.48
CA GLU A 135 17.62 7.30 -13.73
C GLU A 135 16.67 6.91 -14.88
N ILE A 136 15.57 6.25 -14.55
CA ILE A 136 14.54 5.82 -15.52
C ILE A 136 13.63 6.98 -15.97
N LYS A 137 13.36 7.95 -15.10
CA LYS A 137 12.29 8.95 -15.22
C LYS A 137 12.20 9.64 -16.58
N ASP A 138 13.32 10.11 -17.12
CA ASP A 138 13.37 10.95 -18.32
C ASP A 138 13.70 10.13 -19.59
N ARG A 139 13.62 8.81 -19.50
CA ARG A 139 13.92 7.92 -20.64
C ARG A 139 12.68 7.69 -21.54
N PRO A 140 12.88 7.46 -22.84
CA PRO A 140 11.76 7.12 -23.75
C PRO A 140 11.04 5.82 -23.35
N ASP A 141 11.77 4.87 -22.74
CA ASP A 141 11.28 3.56 -22.26
C ASP A 141 10.87 3.55 -20.77
N ALA A 142 10.72 4.74 -20.15
CA ALA A 142 10.43 4.88 -18.72
C ALA A 142 9.23 4.07 -18.26
N ASN A 143 8.10 4.13 -18.96
CA ASN A 143 6.88 3.41 -18.59
C ASN A 143 7.06 1.89 -18.55
N MET A 144 7.80 1.34 -19.54
CA MET A 144 8.11 -0.08 -19.61
C MET A 144 9.00 -0.48 -18.42
N LEU A 145 10.09 0.26 -18.20
CA LEU A 145 11.04 -0.02 -17.12
C LEU A 145 10.39 0.11 -15.74
N GLN A 146 9.58 1.14 -15.50
CA GLN A 146 8.82 1.29 -14.27
C GLN A 146 7.88 0.11 -14.02
N SER A 147 7.21 -0.38 -15.09
CA SER A 147 6.35 -1.56 -14.99
C SER A 147 7.13 -2.83 -14.63
N VAL A 148 8.34 -3.01 -15.16
CA VAL A 148 9.23 -4.13 -14.82
C VAL A 148 9.69 -4.04 -13.37
N VAL A 149 10.10 -2.84 -12.92
CA VAL A 149 10.48 -2.60 -11.51
C VAL A 149 9.29 -2.90 -10.59
N LEU A 150 8.08 -2.41 -10.91
CA LEU A 150 6.88 -2.65 -10.12
C LEU A 150 6.55 -4.15 -10.01
N ARG A 151 6.66 -4.90 -11.11
CA ARG A 151 6.42 -6.36 -11.12
C ARG A 151 7.45 -7.14 -10.32
N SER A 152 8.66 -6.61 -10.15
CA SER A 152 9.68 -7.22 -9.30
C SER A 152 9.36 -7.09 -7.81
N MET A 153 8.54 -6.13 -7.41
CA MET A 153 8.14 -5.94 -6.01
C MET A 153 7.22 -7.07 -5.53
N GLN A 154 7.20 -7.25 -4.22
CA GLN A 154 6.20 -8.08 -3.57
C GLN A 154 4.89 -7.30 -3.43
N GLN A 155 3.80 -8.01 -3.30
CA GLN A 155 2.52 -7.39 -2.98
C GLN A 155 2.45 -7.14 -1.47
N ALA A 156 2.04 -5.92 -1.09
CA ALA A 156 1.82 -5.61 0.31
C ALA A 156 0.63 -6.42 0.87
N MET A 157 0.71 -6.80 2.15
CA MET A 157 -0.30 -7.59 2.84
C MET A 157 -0.55 -7.08 4.25
N TYR A 158 -1.66 -7.51 4.85
CA TYR A 158 -1.94 -7.26 6.25
C TYR A 158 -1.51 -8.44 7.09
N GLN A 159 -0.74 -8.19 8.13
CA GLN A 159 -0.33 -9.21 9.11
C GLN A 159 -0.07 -8.56 10.49
N PRO A 160 -0.14 -9.36 11.57
CA PRO A 160 0.13 -8.84 12.92
C PRO A 160 1.61 -8.63 13.21
N ASP A 161 2.50 -9.31 12.48
CA ASP A 161 3.94 -9.18 12.64
C ASP A 161 4.44 -8.00 11.80
N ASN A 162 5.20 -7.10 12.44
CA ASN A 162 5.76 -5.94 11.76
C ASN A 162 7.07 -6.30 11.07
N GLU A 163 7.07 -6.32 9.74
CA GLU A 163 8.26 -6.49 8.89
C GLU A 163 8.62 -5.22 8.13
N GLY A 164 7.94 -4.11 8.45
CA GLY A 164 8.12 -2.84 7.78
C GLY A 164 7.45 -2.75 6.40
N HIS A 165 7.70 -1.65 5.72
CA HIS A 165 7.14 -1.40 4.39
C HIS A 165 8.27 -1.00 3.43
N PHE A 166 8.79 -1.95 2.67
CA PHE A 166 9.93 -1.77 1.79
C PHE A 166 9.73 -0.61 0.80
N GLY A 167 8.65 -0.59 0.04
CA GLY A 167 8.41 0.45 -0.99
C GLY A 167 8.35 1.87 -0.43
N LEU A 168 7.80 2.05 0.78
CA LEU A 168 7.73 3.35 1.46
C LEU A 168 8.95 3.64 2.34
N ALA A 169 9.84 2.65 2.53
CA ALA A 169 11.00 2.72 3.41
C ALA A 169 10.67 3.12 4.85
N TYR A 170 9.54 2.60 5.38
CA TYR A 170 9.15 2.77 6.78
C TYR A 170 9.41 1.51 7.59
N PRO A 171 9.90 1.63 8.85
CA PRO A 171 10.10 0.48 9.73
C PRO A 171 8.79 -0.11 10.26
N ALA A 172 7.73 0.69 10.33
CA ALA A 172 6.38 0.26 10.68
C ALA A 172 5.36 1.08 9.91
N TYR A 173 4.32 0.43 9.43
CA TYR A 173 3.26 1.09 8.67
C TYR A 173 1.92 0.38 8.89
N SER A 174 0.88 1.13 9.21
CA SER A 174 -0.48 0.62 9.36
C SER A 174 -1.47 1.54 8.68
N HIS A 175 -2.52 1.00 8.11
CA HIS A 175 -3.59 1.80 7.56
C HIS A 175 -4.48 2.37 8.67
N PHE A 176 -4.71 3.67 8.65
CA PHE A 176 -5.48 4.41 9.65
C PHE A 176 -6.46 5.42 9.04
N THR A 177 -6.12 6.02 7.90
CA THR A 177 -6.77 7.23 7.38
C THR A 177 -8.09 7.00 6.65
N SER A 178 -8.52 5.75 6.40
CA SER A 178 -9.72 5.45 5.62
C SER A 178 -10.64 4.38 6.27
N PRO A 179 -11.10 4.56 7.54
CA PRO A 179 -11.86 3.54 8.26
C PRO A 179 -13.27 3.25 7.70
N ILE A 180 -13.81 4.15 6.86
CA ILE A 180 -15.13 3.96 6.23
C ILE A 180 -15.07 2.86 5.16
N ARG A 181 -13.99 2.80 4.38
CA ARG A 181 -13.86 1.90 3.24
C ARG A 181 -12.86 0.76 3.42
N ARG A 182 -12.00 0.82 4.45
CA ARG A 182 -11.03 -0.24 4.75
C ARG A 182 -11.19 -0.74 6.18
N TYR A 183 -11.53 -2.00 6.32
CA TYR A 183 -11.70 -2.63 7.63
C TYR A 183 -10.43 -2.64 8.50
N PRO A 184 -9.20 -2.85 7.96
CA PRO A 184 -7.96 -2.72 8.74
C PRO A 184 -7.79 -1.36 9.40
N ASP A 185 -8.17 -0.27 8.73
CA ASP A 185 -8.15 1.08 9.31
C ASP A 185 -9.11 1.17 10.51
N LEU A 186 -10.32 0.64 10.39
CA LEU A 186 -11.29 0.59 11.49
C LEU A 186 -10.75 -0.21 12.68
N LEU A 187 -10.06 -1.32 12.43
CA LEU A 187 -9.39 -2.10 13.48
C LEU A 187 -8.31 -1.27 14.18
N THR A 188 -7.49 -0.54 13.43
CA THR A 188 -6.48 0.38 13.96
C THR A 188 -7.10 1.44 14.86
N HIS A 189 -8.22 2.06 14.46
CA HIS A 189 -8.97 3.01 15.31
C HIS A 189 -9.47 2.37 16.60
N ARG A 190 -10.01 1.15 16.53
CA ARG A 190 -10.50 0.42 17.72
C ARG A 190 -9.37 0.09 18.67
N VAL A 191 -8.23 -0.32 18.16
CA VAL A 191 -7.01 -0.59 18.97
C VAL A 191 -6.54 0.70 19.66
N ILE A 192 -6.39 1.81 18.93
CA ILE A 192 -5.98 3.09 19.51
C ILE A 192 -6.97 3.52 20.61
N LYS A 193 -8.28 3.42 20.35
CA LYS A 193 -9.31 3.74 21.33
C LYS A 193 -9.21 2.84 22.58
N SER A 194 -8.94 1.55 22.41
CA SER A 194 -8.77 0.63 23.55
C SER A 194 -7.56 0.97 24.40
N ILE A 195 -6.44 1.33 23.78
CA ILE A 195 -5.23 1.79 24.47
C ILE A 195 -5.52 3.05 25.29
N LEU A 196 -6.15 4.06 24.69
CA LEU A 196 -6.51 5.32 25.34
C LEU A 196 -7.48 5.11 26.51
N GLN A 197 -8.41 4.18 26.37
CA GLN A 197 -9.39 3.84 27.43
C GLN A 197 -8.87 2.82 28.44
N LYS A 198 -7.64 2.28 28.25
CA LYS A 198 -7.06 1.21 29.08
C LYS A 198 -7.96 -0.02 29.18
N LYS A 199 -8.68 -0.35 28.09
CA LYS A 199 -9.57 -1.51 27.99
C LYS A 199 -9.00 -2.49 26.96
N PRO A 200 -8.97 -3.81 27.23
CA PRO A 200 -8.51 -4.78 26.25
C PRO A 200 -9.43 -4.81 25.03
N TYR A 201 -8.85 -4.97 23.85
CA TYR A 201 -9.59 -5.14 22.60
C TYR A 201 -9.13 -6.41 21.88
N VAL A 202 -10.06 -7.30 21.64
CA VAL A 202 -9.86 -8.46 20.78
C VAL A 202 -10.89 -8.39 19.65
N PRO A 203 -10.45 -8.42 18.37
CA PRO A 203 -11.38 -8.38 17.27
C PRO A 203 -12.18 -9.68 17.18
N VAL A 204 -13.39 -9.58 16.63
CA VAL A 204 -14.24 -10.72 16.32
C VAL A 204 -14.01 -11.12 14.88
N LEU A 205 -13.77 -12.40 14.64
CA LEU A 205 -13.72 -12.93 13.28
C LEU A 205 -15.10 -12.84 12.62
N PRO A 206 -15.19 -12.47 11.34
CA PRO A 206 -16.45 -12.56 10.63
C PRO A 206 -16.91 -14.02 10.66
N PRO A 207 -18.22 -14.29 10.76
CA PRO A 207 -18.74 -15.63 10.63
C PRO A 207 -18.23 -16.22 9.32
N LYS A 208 -17.83 -17.51 9.32
CA LYS A 208 -17.45 -18.22 8.10
C LYS A 208 -18.68 -18.22 7.20
N VAL A 209 -18.82 -17.23 6.33
CA VAL A 209 -19.81 -17.25 5.26
C VAL A 209 -19.33 -18.35 4.31
N PRO A 210 -20.07 -19.44 4.11
CA PRO A 210 -19.73 -20.41 3.09
C PRO A 210 -19.70 -19.64 1.78
N LEU A 211 -18.55 -19.64 1.10
CA LEU A 211 -18.34 -19.02 -0.22
C LEU A 211 -19.06 -19.87 -1.30
N ASN A 212 -20.37 -20.08 -1.15
CA ASN A 212 -21.23 -20.67 -2.17
C ASN A 212 -21.85 -19.60 -3.09
N LEU A 213 -21.15 -18.50 -3.30
CA LEU A 213 -21.39 -17.61 -4.41
C LEU A 213 -20.63 -18.13 -5.63
N THR A 214 -21.08 -19.23 -6.19
CA THR A 214 -20.82 -19.59 -7.58
C THR A 214 -21.55 -18.56 -8.45
N LEU A 215 -20.89 -17.45 -8.75
CA LEU A 215 -21.24 -16.64 -9.90
C LEU A 215 -21.12 -17.55 -11.14
N PRO A 216 -22.14 -17.60 -12.03
CA PRO A 216 -22.05 -18.41 -13.24
C PRO A 216 -20.91 -17.89 -14.11
N ARG A 217 -19.80 -18.65 -14.18
CA ARG A 217 -18.73 -18.39 -15.11
C ARG A 217 -19.24 -18.66 -16.54
N LYS A 218 -19.61 -17.61 -17.26
CA LYS A 218 -19.63 -17.65 -18.73
C LYS A 218 -18.25 -17.31 -19.24
N GLY A 219 -17.57 -18.28 -19.81
CA GLY A 219 -16.32 -18.07 -20.55
C GLY A 219 -15.23 -19.08 -20.23
N LYS A 220 -15.04 -20.02 -21.13
CA LYS A 220 -13.94 -21.01 -21.15
C LYS A 220 -12.58 -20.30 -21.22
N GLY A 221 -11.70 -20.56 -20.28
CA GLY A 221 -10.29 -20.21 -20.31
C GLY A 221 -9.53 -20.98 -19.23
N ARG A 222 -8.68 -21.87 -19.67
CA ARG A 222 -7.90 -22.93 -19.01
C ARG A 222 -7.20 -22.54 -17.71
N GLU A 223 -7.26 -23.49 -16.78
CA GLU A 223 -6.23 -23.98 -15.87
C GLU A 223 -5.27 -23.00 -15.18
N ASN A 224 -5.45 -22.82 -13.86
CA ASN A 224 -4.36 -22.74 -12.89
C ASN A 224 -4.87 -23.03 -11.47
N ALA A 225 -5.17 -24.31 -11.21
CA ALA A 225 -5.62 -24.80 -9.89
C ALA A 225 -4.49 -25.48 -9.09
N VAL A 226 -3.22 -25.10 -9.28
CA VAL A 226 -2.08 -25.83 -8.70
C VAL A 226 -1.39 -25.10 -7.53
N ASN A 227 -1.63 -23.82 -7.29
CA ASN A 227 -0.82 -23.07 -6.30
C ASN A 227 -1.47 -22.78 -4.93
N ALA A 228 -2.64 -23.34 -4.64
CA ALA A 228 -3.29 -23.09 -3.34
C ALA A 228 -2.82 -23.99 -2.19
N LYS A 229 -2.02 -25.03 -2.46
CA LYS A 229 -1.56 -26.00 -1.43
C LYS A 229 -0.12 -25.78 -0.92
N LYS A 230 0.65 -24.86 -1.51
CA LYS A 230 2.07 -24.67 -1.15
C LYS A 230 2.34 -23.52 -0.15
N SER A 231 1.35 -22.69 0.17
CA SER A 231 1.52 -21.58 1.11
C SER A 231 1.34 -21.91 2.60
N GLN A 232 1.00 -23.17 2.94
CA GLN A 232 0.86 -23.58 4.34
C GLN A 232 2.12 -24.21 4.96
N SER A 233 3.15 -24.54 4.15
CA SER A 233 4.37 -25.19 4.65
C SER A 233 5.49 -24.21 5.03
N ASP A 234 5.49 -22.97 4.51
CA ASP A 234 6.61 -22.04 4.69
C ASP A 234 6.46 -21.09 5.91
N ALA A 235 5.31 -21.15 6.60
CA ALA A 235 5.05 -20.33 7.79
C ALA A 235 5.75 -20.82 9.07
N LYS A 236 6.52 -21.92 9.02
CA LYS A 236 7.17 -22.51 10.21
C LYS A 236 8.66 -22.18 10.39
N ALA A 237 9.30 -21.47 9.48
CA ALA A 237 10.76 -21.35 9.47
C ALA A 237 11.35 -20.00 9.94
N ASN A 238 10.56 -19.02 10.39
CA ASN A 238 11.12 -17.75 10.87
C ASN A 238 10.56 -17.30 12.23
N ALA A 239 10.77 -18.14 13.26
CA ALA A 239 10.61 -17.75 14.66
C ALA A 239 11.93 -17.14 15.17
N GLY A 240 12.23 -15.90 14.80
CA GLY A 240 13.42 -15.17 15.19
C GLY A 240 13.12 -13.89 15.97
N LYS A 241 13.36 -13.94 17.32
CA LYS A 241 13.42 -12.83 18.28
C LYS A 241 12.10 -12.09 18.58
N GLY A 242 11.20 -12.78 19.29
CA GLY A 242 9.98 -12.20 19.83
C GLY A 242 10.23 -11.22 20.97
N THR A 243 9.74 -10.00 20.81
CA THR A 243 9.51 -9.07 21.90
C THR A 243 8.48 -9.71 22.87
N LYS A 244 8.78 -9.73 24.20
CA LYS A 244 7.86 -10.29 25.19
C LYS A 244 6.53 -9.52 25.19
N LEU A 245 5.51 -10.10 24.58
CA LEU A 245 4.13 -9.62 24.58
C LEU A 245 3.47 -9.84 25.94
N ALA A 246 2.54 -8.95 26.33
CA ALA A 246 1.79 -9.04 27.57
C ALA A 246 1.01 -10.36 27.68
N LYS A 247 0.83 -10.89 28.92
CA LYS A 247 0.03 -12.09 29.19
C LYS A 247 -1.39 -11.92 28.63
N GLY A 248 -1.78 -12.69 27.62
CA GLY A 248 -3.05 -12.59 26.88
C GLY A 248 -2.89 -12.32 25.37
N ALA A 249 -1.76 -11.76 24.93
CA ALA A 249 -1.49 -11.48 23.52
C ALA A 249 -1.32 -12.78 22.69
N ASN A 250 -0.78 -13.85 23.29
CA ASN A 250 -0.56 -15.12 22.56
C ASN A 250 -1.86 -15.81 22.14
N ALA A 251 -2.98 -15.64 22.86
CA ALA A 251 -4.27 -16.21 22.47
C ALA A 251 -4.97 -15.42 21.34
N ALA A 252 -4.68 -14.12 21.23
CA ALA A 252 -5.27 -13.24 20.21
C ALA A 252 -4.48 -13.25 18.87
N LEU A 253 -3.22 -13.66 18.88
CA LEU A 253 -2.37 -13.67 17.69
C LEU A 253 -2.95 -14.48 16.51
N PRO A 254 -3.53 -15.68 16.70
CA PRO A 254 -4.16 -16.43 15.62
C PRO A 254 -5.35 -15.69 14.99
N ILE A 255 -6.12 -14.94 15.80
CA ILE A 255 -7.27 -14.15 15.33
C ILE A 255 -6.78 -13.01 14.44
N TRP A 256 -5.75 -12.29 14.85
CA TRP A 256 -5.15 -11.21 14.06
C TRP A 256 -4.54 -11.73 12.76
N GLY A 257 -3.89 -12.89 12.79
CA GLY A 257 -3.36 -13.55 11.60
C GLY A 257 -4.46 -13.91 10.59
N GLN A 258 -5.56 -14.52 11.05
CA GLN A 258 -6.70 -14.84 10.20
C GLN A 258 -7.36 -13.58 9.60
N LEU A 259 -7.50 -12.51 10.39
CA LEU A 259 -7.99 -11.23 9.90
C LEU A 259 -7.08 -10.61 8.84
N GLY A 260 -5.77 -10.69 9.03
CA GLY A 260 -4.78 -10.21 8.06
C GLY A 260 -4.93 -10.91 6.71
N VAL A 261 -5.02 -12.24 6.71
CA VAL A 261 -5.24 -13.06 5.51
C VAL A 261 -6.58 -12.70 4.85
N HIS A 262 -7.66 -12.60 5.64
CA HIS A 262 -8.99 -12.25 5.15
C HIS A 262 -9.01 -10.87 4.48
N CYS A 263 -8.47 -9.86 5.15
CA CYS A 263 -8.40 -8.48 4.63
C CYS A 263 -7.57 -8.41 3.33
N SER A 264 -6.42 -9.07 3.30
CA SER A 264 -5.55 -9.10 2.11
C SER A 264 -6.20 -9.83 0.93
N SER A 265 -6.94 -10.91 1.19
CA SER A 265 -7.68 -11.64 0.16
C SER A 265 -8.83 -10.81 -0.42
N ASN A 266 -9.60 -10.13 0.44
CA ASN A 266 -10.71 -9.29 -0.02
C ASN A 266 -10.22 -8.06 -0.79
N GLU A 267 -9.11 -7.45 -0.39
CA GLU A 267 -8.49 -6.35 -1.14
C GLU A 267 -8.12 -6.81 -2.55
N ARG A 268 -7.42 -7.95 -2.70
CA ARG A 268 -7.09 -8.51 -4.03
C ARG A 268 -8.31 -8.77 -4.90
N ARG A 269 -9.37 -9.33 -4.31
CA ARG A 269 -10.65 -9.54 -5.03
C ARG A 269 -11.29 -8.24 -5.49
N ALA A 270 -11.24 -7.20 -4.66
CA ALA A 270 -11.78 -5.89 -5.02
C ALA A 270 -10.98 -5.24 -6.16
N ASP A 271 -9.62 -5.32 -6.09
CA ASP A 271 -8.74 -4.82 -7.15
C ASP A 271 -8.94 -5.58 -8.47
N GLU A 272 -9.13 -6.90 -8.41
CA GLU A 272 -9.39 -7.74 -9.57
C GLU A 272 -10.73 -7.37 -10.21
N ALA A 273 -11.80 -7.26 -9.40
CA ALA A 273 -13.11 -6.85 -9.88
C ALA A 273 -13.10 -5.44 -10.50
N SER A 274 -12.36 -4.49 -9.91
CA SER A 274 -12.23 -3.13 -10.47
C SER A 274 -11.52 -3.16 -11.82
N ARG A 275 -10.45 -3.94 -11.96
CA ARG A 275 -9.73 -4.09 -13.24
C ARG A 275 -10.59 -4.76 -14.33
N ASP A 276 -11.38 -5.76 -13.95
CA ASP A 276 -12.29 -6.43 -14.88
C ASP A 276 -13.35 -5.47 -15.41
N VAL A 277 -13.92 -4.62 -14.54
CA VAL A 277 -14.88 -3.57 -14.95
C VAL A 277 -14.21 -2.53 -15.86
N GLU A 278 -13.01 -2.05 -15.50
CA GLU A 278 -12.26 -1.11 -16.35
C GLU A 278 -11.93 -1.70 -17.72
N ALA A 279 -11.52 -2.97 -17.78
CA ALA A 279 -11.23 -3.67 -19.02
C ALA A 279 -12.49 -3.87 -19.89
N TRP A 280 -13.64 -4.06 -19.23
CA TRP A 280 -14.93 -4.17 -19.95
C TRP A 280 -15.41 -2.82 -20.48
N LEU A 281 -15.10 -1.71 -19.80
CA LEU A 281 -15.49 -0.35 -20.19
C LEU A 281 -14.59 0.25 -21.28
N LYS A 282 -13.38 -0.26 -21.48
CA LYS A 282 -12.44 0.18 -22.55
C LYS A 282 -12.67 -0.57 -23.84
#